data_0c5d21b3d7f996b6f7e575755a6b8671
#
_entry.id   0c5d21b3d7f996b6f7e575755a6b8671
#
_cell.length_a   1.000
_cell.length_b   1.000
_cell.length_c   1.000
_cell.angle_alpha   90.00
_cell.angle_beta   90.00
_cell.angle_gamma   90.00
#
_symmetry.space_group_name_H-M   'P 1'
#
loop_
_entity.id
_entity.type
_entity.pdbx_description
1 polymer ?
#
loop_
_entity_poly.entity_id
_entity_poly.type
_entity_poly.pdbx_seq_one_letter_code
_entity_poly.pdbx_strand_id
1 'polypeptide(L)'
;LKNKNSEISRLNGIYKGMLDNAGVTHFDGRARIKDAHHIDINGQVISTDKILIATGGWPTVPDFPGKEHVITSNEAFFLESLPKRALVVGGGYIAVEFAGIFNGLGVDTTLSYRGELFLRHFDIDIRKTVRDELEKKNIHLAFQTRVKNIDKNADGSFTVNFESGESMETDLVLYATGRAPAVSGIGLGHVDVAQRNNGAIVIDEEFRTSESNIFALGDVTDRLQLTPVAIGEAMCFASTQFLGHRKVMAYDNVATAVFCQPNVGTVGLTEAEARDEAGELDIYRSVFRPMKHTLSGSDEKFMMKIIVDRQTDKVLGVHMVGSDAGEIIQGISIALKM
;
A
#
# COMPACT_ATOMS: atom_id res chain seq x y z
N LEU A 1 -20.36 2.30 -8.31
CA LEU A 1 -19.98 3.47 -7.50
C LEU A 1 -20.95 3.69 -6.33
N LYS A 2 -22.29 3.69 -6.51
CA LYS A 2 -23.27 3.90 -5.44
C LYS A 2 -23.06 2.95 -4.25
N ASN A 3 -22.90 1.65 -4.48
CA ASN A 3 -22.67 0.67 -3.41
C ASN A 3 -21.39 0.95 -2.63
N LYS A 4 -20.30 1.33 -3.33
CA LYS A 4 -19.03 1.75 -2.71
C LYS A 4 -19.26 2.96 -1.80
N ASN A 5 -19.96 4.01 -2.26
CA ASN A 5 -20.22 5.20 -1.46
C ASN A 5 -21.03 4.86 -0.20
N SER A 6 -22.07 4.03 -0.33
CA SER A 6 -22.87 3.58 0.81
C SER A 6 -22.04 2.81 1.84
N GLU A 7 -21.13 1.95 1.39
CA GLU A 7 -20.27 1.16 2.27
C GLU A 7 -19.24 2.03 2.99
N ILE A 8 -18.61 2.97 2.30
CA ILE A 8 -17.68 3.93 2.93
C ILE A 8 -18.41 4.76 4.00
N SER A 9 -19.61 5.26 3.70
CA SER A 9 -20.41 6.02 4.67
C SER A 9 -20.77 5.19 5.90
N ARG A 10 -21.15 3.91 5.70
CA ARG A 10 -21.41 2.96 6.78
C ARG A 10 -20.19 2.75 7.67
N LEU A 11 -19.02 2.50 7.07
CA LEU A 11 -17.76 2.29 7.79
C LEU A 11 -17.35 3.52 8.58
N ASN A 12 -17.45 4.72 8.00
CA ASN A 12 -17.15 5.97 8.69
C ASN A 12 -18.05 6.14 9.94
N GLY A 13 -19.34 5.78 9.83
CA GLY A 13 -20.25 5.80 10.98
C GLY A 13 -19.83 4.82 12.09
N ILE A 14 -19.34 3.63 11.73
CA ILE A 14 -18.85 2.63 12.69
C ILE A 14 -17.60 3.17 13.40
N TYR A 15 -16.59 3.66 12.67
CA TYR A 15 -15.37 4.20 13.28
C TYR A 15 -15.66 5.38 14.21
N LYS A 16 -16.54 6.29 13.79
CA LYS A 16 -16.96 7.39 14.66
C LYS A 16 -17.62 6.86 15.95
N GLY A 17 -18.55 5.91 15.83
CA GLY A 17 -19.19 5.29 16.99
C GLY A 17 -18.20 4.59 17.92
N MET A 18 -17.14 3.96 17.39
CA MET A 18 -16.09 3.36 18.21
C MET A 18 -15.32 4.40 19.01
N LEU A 19 -14.98 5.54 18.41
CA LEU A 19 -14.31 6.65 19.10
C LEU A 19 -15.21 7.26 20.19
N ASP A 20 -16.47 7.54 19.86
CA ASP A 20 -17.45 8.10 20.79
C ASP A 20 -17.67 7.17 22.00
N ASN A 21 -17.81 5.85 21.75
CA ASN A 21 -17.96 4.85 22.83
C ASN A 21 -16.72 4.70 23.70
N ALA A 22 -15.54 4.95 23.15
CA ALA A 22 -14.27 4.96 23.89
C ALA A 22 -14.04 6.30 24.64
N GLY A 23 -14.94 7.27 24.57
CA GLY A 23 -14.80 8.57 25.21
C GLY A 23 -13.75 9.49 24.58
N VAL A 24 -13.40 9.24 23.30
CA VAL A 24 -12.43 10.07 22.57
C VAL A 24 -13.08 11.37 22.12
N THR A 25 -12.52 12.50 22.52
CA THR A 25 -12.94 13.80 22.00
C THR A 25 -12.42 14.00 20.58
N HIS A 26 -13.32 14.18 19.65
CA HIS A 26 -13.01 14.37 18.24
C HIS A 26 -13.05 15.85 17.85
N PHE A 27 -12.03 16.31 17.13
CA PHE A 27 -11.93 17.66 16.60
C PHE A 27 -11.84 17.63 15.08
N ASP A 28 -12.81 18.22 14.40
CA ASP A 28 -12.80 18.35 12.95
C ASP A 28 -11.90 19.51 12.52
N GLY A 29 -10.79 19.20 11.85
CA GLY A 29 -9.90 20.23 11.35
C GLY A 29 -8.48 19.75 11.06
N ARG A 30 -7.67 20.67 10.55
CA ARG A 30 -6.26 20.41 10.31
C ARG A 30 -5.45 20.81 11.54
N ALA A 31 -4.95 19.82 12.25
CA ALA A 31 -4.11 20.02 13.41
C ALA A 31 -2.69 20.48 13.01
N ARG A 32 -2.12 21.40 13.80
CA ARG A 32 -0.74 21.86 13.68
C ARG A 32 -0.07 21.89 15.05
N ILE A 33 1.10 21.34 15.16
CA ILE A 33 1.95 21.43 16.34
C ILE A 33 2.47 22.86 16.45
N LYS A 34 2.23 23.50 17.57
CA LYS A 34 2.75 24.86 17.89
C LYS A 34 4.03 24.78 18.70
N ASP A 35 4.13 23.86 19.60
CA ASP A 35 5.28 23.52 20.43
C ASP A 35 5.13 22.09 20.98
N ALA A 36 6.02 21.67 21.85
CA ALA A 36 6.03 20.32 22.41
C ALA A 36 4.74 19.92 23.15
N HIS A 37 3.94 20.87 23.58
CA HIS A 37 2.74 20.63 24.40
C HIS A 37 1.44 21.25 23.87
N HIS A 38 1.49 21.96 22.73
CA HIS A 38 0.32 22.64 22.18
C HIS A 38 0.07 22.31 20.72
N ILE A 39 -1.19 22.00 20.43
CA ILE A 39 -1.68 21.75 19.06
C ILE A 39 -2.75 22.81 18.74
N ASP A 40 -2.64 23.44 17.58
CA ASP A 40 -3.65 24.34 17.03
C ASP A 40 -4.55 23.56 16.06
N ILE A 41 -5.86 23.68 16.23
CA ILE A 41 -6.87 23.15 15.31
C ILE A 41 -7.83 24.28 14.97
N ASN A 42 -7.70 24.84 13.76
CA ASN A 42 -8.56 25.94 13.27
C ASN A 42 -8.58 27.15 14.22
N GLY A 43 -7.47 27.48 14.89
CA GLY A 43 -7.37 28.60 15.85
C GLY A 43 -7.69 28.21 17.28
N GLN A 44 -8.20 27.03 17.55
CA GLN A 44 -8.35 26.49 18.91
C GLN A 44 -7.03 25.80 19.33
N VAL A 45 -6.45 26.30 20.43
CA VAL A 45 -5.21 25.70 20.98
C VAL A 45 -5.57 24.71 22.09
N ILE A 46 -5.04 23.50 21.96
CA ILE A 46 -5.21 22.39 22.91
C ILE A 46 -3.85 22.08 23.53
N SER A 47 -3.79 22.01 24.85
CA SER A 47 -2.59 21.56 25.59
C SER A 47 -2.65 20.05 25.84
N THR A 48 -1.49 19.39 25.82
CA THR A 48 -1.38 17.95 26.07
C THR A 48 -0.01 17.58 26.60
N ASP A 49 0.05 16.51 27.42
CA ASP A 49 1.31 15.94 27.90
C ASP A 49 2.03 15.12 26.83
N LYS A 50 1.28 14.49 25.91
CA LYS A 50 1.83 13.62 24.85
C LYS A 50 1.16 13.93 23.52
N ILE A 51 1.95 14.02 22.46
CA ILE A 51 1.48 14.16 21.09
C ILE A 51 1.82 12.88 20.33
N LEU A 52 0.83 12.27 19.67
CA LEU A 52 1.02 11.15 18.77
C LEU A 52 0.76 11.60 17.32
N ILE A 53 1.77 11.50 16.47
CA ILE A 53 1.66 11.78 15.03
C ILE A 53 1.33 10.48 14.29
N ALA A 54 0.12 10.36 13.79
CA ALA A 54 -0.37 9.21 13.02
C ALA A 54 -1.03 9.66 11.71
N THR A 55 -0.39 10.60 11.02
CA THR A 55 -0.93 11.28 9.83
C THR A 55 -0.83 10.43 8.55
N GLY A 56 -0.17 9.27 8.63
CA GLY A 56 -0.08 8.32 7.52
C GLY A 56 0.81 8.77 6.37
N GLY A 57 0.51 8.29 5.17
CA GLY A 57 1.19 8.64 3.94
C GLY A 57 0.27 9.31 2.92
N TRP A 58 0.86 10.04 1.97
CA TRP A 58 0.14 10.73 0.90
C TRP A 58 0.66 10.29 -0.48
N PRO A 59 -0.20 10.08 -1.49
CA PRO A 59 0.25 9.76 -2.85
C PRO A 59 1.18 10.82 -3.42
N THR A 60 2.19 10.40 -4.17
CA THR A 60 3.12 11.29 -4.84
C THR A 60 2.98 11.19 -6.36
N VAL A 61 2.94 12.35 -7.01
CA VAL A 61 2.97 12.48 -8.47
C VAL A 61 4.24 13.23 -8.82
N PRO A 62 5.10 12.70 -9.72
CA PRO A 62 6.28 13.40 -10.20
C PRO A 62 5.92 14.72 -10.88
N ASP A 63 6.89 15.61 -11.04
CA ASP A 63 6.73 16.84 -11.80
C ASP A 63 6.95 16.56 -13.29
N PHE A 64 5.94 16.82 -14.12
CA PHE A 64 5.99 16.72 -15.57
C PHE A 64 4.85 17.53 -16.21
N PRO A 65 4.94 17.94 -17.48
CA PRO A 65 3.88 18.69 -18.16
C PRO A 65 2.57 17.89 -18.27
N GLY A 66 1.46 18.45 -17.77
CA GLY A 66 0.15 17.80 -17.76
C GLY A 66 -0.14 16.98 -16.50
N LYS A 67 0.70 17.08 -15.45
CA LYS A 67 0.46 16.40 -14.16
C LYS A 67 -0.84 16.81 -13.48
N GLU A 68 -1.36 17.99 -13.79
CA GLU A 68 -2.64 18.50 -13.29
C GLU A 68 -3.85 17.72 -13.81
N HIS A 69 -3.67 16.90 -14.82
CA HIS A 69 -4.71 16.08 -15.44
C HIS A 69 -4.81 14.66 -14.85
N VAL A 70 -3.90 14.30 -13.95
CA VAL A 70 -3.91 12.97 -13.37
C VAL A 70 -4.66 12.95 -12.06
N ILE A 71 -5.14 11.77 -11.70
CA ILE A 71 -5.67 11.48 -10.37
C ILE A 71 -4.74 10.52 -9.63
N THR A 72 -4.91 10.44 -8.33
CA THR A 72 -4.28 9.44 -7.47
C THR A 72 -5.32 8.46 -6.91
N SER A 73 -4.91 7.53 -6.05
CA SER A 73 -5.83 6.65 -5.31
C SER A 73 -6.85 7.44 -4.48
N ASN A 74 -6.53 8.67 -4.05
CA ASN A 74 -7.46 9.50 -3.29
C ASN A 74 -8.70 9.85 -4.14
N GLU A 75 -8.48 10.41 -5.32
CA GLU A 75 -9.57 10.85 -6.21
C GLU A 75 -10.30 9.66 -6.86
N ALA A 76 -9.60 8.53 -7.07
CA ALA A 76 -10.18 7.33 -7.67
C ALA A 76 -11.37 6.78 -6.87
N PHE A 77 -11.39 6.97 -5.55
CA PHE A 77 -12.53 6.58 -4.72
C PHE A 77 -13.73 7.53 -4.83
N PHE A 78 -13.58 8.68 -5.47
CA PHE A 78 -14.64 9.70 -5.60
C PHE A 78 -15.08 9.93 -7.04
N LEU A 79 -14.73 9.06 -7.97
CA LEU A 79 -15.20 9.12 -9.36
C LEU A 79 -16.74 9.13 -9.40
N GLU A 80 -17.31 10.05 -10.15
CA GLU A 80 -18.76 10.13 -10.39
C GLU A 80 -19.25 9.10 -11.42
N SER A 81 -18.40 8.81 -12.42
CA SER A 81 -18.62 7.80 -13.43
C SER A 81 -17.34 7.03 -13.75
N LEU A 82 -17.48 5.82 -14.28
CA LEU A 82 -16.34 5.05 -14.76
C LEU A 82 -15.91 5.58 -16.13
N PRO A 83 -14.60 5.71 -16.40
CA PRO A 83 -14.09 6.03 -17.73
C PRO A 83 -14.30 4.83 -18.67
N LYS A 84 -14.21 5.04 -19.99
CA LYS A 84 -14.17 3.93 -20.94
C LYS A 84 -12.78 3.32 -21.02
N ARG A 85 -11.73 4.15 -20.97
CA ARG A 85 -10.32 3.78 -21.04
C ARG A 85 -9.58 4.38 -19.84
N ALA A 86 -8.74 3.62 -19.21
CA ALA A 86 -7.91 4.08 -18.09
C ALA A 86 -6.45 3.68 -18.27
N LEU A 87 -5.56 4.62 -18.07
CA LEU A 87 -4.13 4.39 -17.92
C LEU A 87 -3.78 4.44 -16.42
N VAL A 88 -3.25 3.35 -15.88
CA VAL A 88 -2.69 3.28 -14.53
C VAL A 88 -1.18 3.32 -14.63
N VAL A 89 -0.55 4.32 -14.02
CA VAL A 89 0.92 4.52 -14.05
C VAL A 89 1.51 4.14 -12.69
N GLY A 90 2.31 3.09 -12.66
CA GLY A 90 2.98 2.63 -11.45
C GLY A 90 3.32 1.15 -11.49
N GLY A 91 4.16 0.70 -10.56
CA GLY A 91 4.56 -0.72 -10.46
C GLY A 91 4.46 -1.27 -9.04
N GLY A 92 3.82 -0.55 -8.12
CA GLY A 92 3.51 -1.01 -6.77
C GLY A 92 2.15 -1.70 -6.69
N TYR A 93 1.81 -2.18 -5.48
CA TYR A 93 0.56 -2.90 -5.23
C TYR A 93 -0.67 -2.04 -5.57
N ILE A 94 -0.68 -0.75 -5.27
CA ILE A 94 -1.79 0.17 -5.59
C ILE A 94 -2.06 0.19 -7.10
N ALA A 95 -1.02 0.25 -7.93
CA ALA A 95 -1.18 0.27 -9.38
C ALA A 95 -1.82 -1.04 -9.89
N VAL A 96 -1.33 -2.18 -9.39
CA VAL A 96 -1.81 -3.50 -9.80
C VAL A 96 -3.26 -3.72 -9.33
N GLU A 97 -3.60 -3.30 -8.12
CA GLU A 97 -4.96 -3.37 -7.58
C GLU A 97 -5.94 -2.51 -8.39
N PHE A 98 -5.61 -1.23 -8.65
CA PHE A 98 -6.50 -0.36 -9.43
C PHE A 98 -6.63 -0.80 -10.88
N ALA A 99 -5.57 -1.33 -11.50
CA ALA A 99 -5.69 -1.92 -12.84
C ALA A 99 -6.70 -3.07 -12.84
N GLY A 100 -6.63 -3.96 -11.84
CA GLY A 100 -7.61 -5.03 -11.66
C GLY A 100 -9.03 -4.53 -11.40
N ILE A 101 -9.19 -3.49 -10.56
CA ILE A 101 -10.50 -2.89 -10.23
C ILE A 101 -11.14 -2.28 -11.49
N PHE A 102 -10.42 -1.45 -12.23
CA PHE A 102 -10.94 -0.83 -13.45
C PHE A 102 -11.32 -1.87 -14.50
N ASN A 103 -10.43 -2.82 -14.78
CA ASN A 103 -10.71 -3.91 -15.72
C ASN A 103 -11.92 -4.74 -15.28
N GLY A 104 -11.99 -5.14 -14.01
CA GLY A 104 -13.13 -5.93 -13.47
C GLY A 104 -14.46 -5.18 -13.50
N LEU A 105 -14.45 -3.84 -13.64
CA LEU A 105 -15.62 -3.00 -13.81
C LEU A 105 -15.91 -2.67 -15.29
N GLY A 106 -15.19 -3.30 -16.24
CA GLY A 106 -15.40 -3.17 -17.67
C GLY A 106 -14.71 -1.98 -18.32
N VAL A 107 -13.73 -1.38 -17.65
CA VAL A 107 -12.89 -0.31 -18.22
C VAL A 107 -11.77 -0.95 -19.03
N ASP A 108 -11.53 -0.47 -20.25
CA ASP A 108 -10.34 -0.82 -21.04
C ASP A 108 -9.11 -0.25 -20.33
N THR A 109 -8.26 -1.15 -19.80
CA THR A 109 -7.24 -0.77 -18.83
C THR A 109 -5.84 -1.08 -19.31
N THR A 110 -4.98 -0.06 -19.28
CA THR A 110 -3.55 -0.19 -19.50
C THR A 110 -2.80 0.06 -18.20
N LEU A 111 -1.88 -0.83 -17.81
CA LEU A 111 -0.94 -0.65 -16.72
C LEU A 111 0.46 -0.35 -17.27
N SER A 112 0.92 0.88 -17.07
CA SER A 112 2.24 1.35 -17.51
C SER A 112 3.23 1.35 -16.34
N TYR A 113 4.40 0.78 -16.55
CA TYR A 113 5.46 0.76 -15.56
C TYR A 113 6.83 1.02 -16.18
N ARG A 114 7.63 1.88 -15.54
CA ARG A 114 8.97 2.24 -16.01
C ARG A 114 10.02 1.13 -15.93
N GLY A 115 9.78 0.10 -15.15
CA GLY A 115 10.69 -1.04 -14.99
C GLY A 115 10.26 -2.23 -15.85
N GLU A 116 11.03 -3.30 -15.78
CA GLU A 116 10.80 -4.53 -16.55
C GLU A 116 9.59 -5.33 -16.07
N LEU A 117 9.30 -5.29 -14.76
CA LEU A 117 8.22 -6.04 -14.16
C LEU A 117 7.81 -5.40 -12.82
N PHE A 118 6.52 -5.24 -12.60
CA PHE A 118 5.94 -4.61 -11.40
C PHE A 118 6.17 -5.43 -10.12
N LEU A 119 5.70 -4.94 -8.95
CA LEU A 119 5.82 -5.57 -7.63
C LEU A 119 7.27 -5.90 -7.25
N ARG A 120 8.17 -4.98 -7.46
CA ARG A 120 9.64 -5.13 -7.38
C ARG A 120 10.17 -5.76 -6.07
N HIS A 121 9.44 -5.63 -4.96
CA HIS A 121 9.82 -6.17 -3.64
C HIS A 121 9.21 -7.54 -3.35
N PHE A 122 8.49 -8.12 -4.30
CA PHE A 122 7.91 -9.44 -4.18
C PHE A 122 8.78 -10.49 -4.88
N ASP A 123 8.62 -11.75 -4.47
CA ASP A 123 9.30 -12.88 -5.10
C ASP A 123 9.06 -12.91 -6.62
N ILE A 124 10.06 -13.29 -7.38
CA ILE A 124 10.02 -13.24 -8.86
C ILE A 124 8.91 -14.11 -9.45
N ASP A 125 8.60 -15.25 -8.81
CA ASP A 125 7.53 -16.13 -9.30
C ASP A 125 6.14 -15.52 -9.06
N ILE A 126 5.94 -14.78 -7.96
CA ILE A 126 4.74 -13.96 -7.76
C ILE A 126 4.59 -12.98 -8.90
N ARG A 127 5.62 -12.16 -9.14
CA ARG A 127 5.60 -11.08 -10.14
C ARG A 127 5.26 -11.60 -11.54
N LYS A 128 5.87 -12.72 -11.94
CA LYS A 128 5.60 -13.39 -13.23
C LYS A 128 4.19 -13.95 -13.30
N THR A 129 3.74 -14.62 -12.25
CA THR A 129 2.39 -15.20 -12.20
C THR A 129 1.32 -14.12 -12.28
N VAL A 130 1.47 -13.02 -11.53
CA VAL A 130 0.52 -11.89 -11.58
C VAL A 130 0.48 -11.27 -12.98
N ARG A 131 1.64 -11.07 -13.62
CA ARG A 131 1.70 -10.58 -15.01
C ARG A 131 0.86 -11.45 -15.94
N ASP A 132 1.13 -12.77 -15.92
CA ASP A 132 0.48 -13.72 -16.81
C ASP A 132 -1.05 -13.76 -16.57
N GLU A 133 -1.47 -13.64 -15.33
CA GLU A 133 -2.91 -13.63 -14.99
C GLU A 133 -3.60 -12.30 -15.34
N LEU A 134 -2.90 -11.16 -15.26
CA LEU A 134 -3.45 -9.87 -15.70
C LEU A 134 -3.59 -9.81 -17.22
N GLU A 135 -2.61 -10.33 -17.99
CA GLU A 135 -2.68 -10.44 -19.45
C GLU A 135 -3.88 -11.30 -19.90
N LYS A 136 -4.14 -12.43 -19.24
CA LYS A 136 -5.34 -13.26 -19.50
C LYS A 136 -6.66 -12.51 -19.29
N LYS A 137 -6.67 -11.52 -18.43
CA LYS A 137 -7.84 -10.66 -18.17
C LYS A 137 -7.92 -9.47 -19.13
N ASN A 138 -7.09 -9.44 -20.16
CA ASN A 138 -7.00 -8.36 -21.16
C ASN A 138 -6.60 -7.00 -20.56
N ILE A 139 -5.81 -6.98 -19.50
CA ILE A 139 -5.14 -5.76 -19.06
C ILE A 139 -3.90 -5.58 -19.93
N HIS A 140 -3.81 -4.44 -20.61
CA HIS A 140 -2.65 -4.11 -21.42
C HIS A 140 -1.46 -3.73 -20.53
N LEU A 141 -0.36 -4.48 -20.61
CA LEU A 141 0.84 -4.23 -19.82
C LEU A 141 1.91 -3.52 -20.66
N ALA A 142 2.23 -2.29 -20.30
CA ALA A 142 3.24 -1.47 -20.95
C ALA A 142 4.45 -1.30 -20.00
N PHE A 143 5.44 -2.18 -20.15
CA PHE A 143 6.68 -2.11 -19.37
C PHE A 143 7.74 -1.23 -20.04
N GLN A 144 8.73 -0.79 -19.25
CA GLN A 144 9.82 0.10 -19.69
C GLN A 144 9.32 1.39 -20.33
N THR A 145 8.13 1.85 -19.91
CA THR A 145 7.50 3.06 -20.40
C THR A 145 7.53 4.17 -19.37
N ARG A 146 7.78 5.41 -19.81
CA ARG A 146 7.74 6.61 -18.99
C ARG A 146 6.87 7.65 -19.67
N VAL A 147 5.92 8.22 -18.93
CA VAL A 147 5.13 9.34 -19.40
C VAL A 147 6.02 10.58 -19.51
N LYS A 148 6.00 11.23 -20.66
CA LYS A 148 6.71 12.46 -20.95
C LYS A 148 5.84 13.68 -20.68
N ASN A 149 4.63 13.68 -21.21
CA ASN A 149 3.61 14.71 -20.97
C ASN A 149 2.20 14.16 -21.23
N ILE A 150 1.20 14.88 -20.75
CA ILE A 150 -0.22 14.59 -20.97
C ILE A 150 -0.88 15.85 -21.52
N ASP A 151 -1.55 15.72 -22.65
CA ASP A 151 -2.30 16.79 -23.28
C ASP A 151 -3.81 16.50 -23.18
N LYS A 152 -4.60 17.49 -22.78
CA LYS A 152 -6.04 17.37 -22.70
C LYS A 152 -6.66 17.69 -24.07
N ASN A 153 -7.47 16.77 -24.59
CA ASN A 153 -8.15 16.89 -25.88
C ASN A 153 -9.46 17.72 -25.79
N ALA A 154 -9.96 18.18 -26.91
CA ALA A 154 -11.17 18.98 -26.97
C ALA A 154 -12.44 18.23 -26.52
N ASP A 155 -12.46 16.90 -26.63
CA ASP A 155 -13.53 16.02 -26.17
C ASP A 155 -13.47 15.64 -24.69
N GLY A 156 -12.43 16.14 -23.98
CA GLY A 156 -12.19 15.88 -22.58
C GLY A 156 -11.33 14.65 -22.29
N SER A 157 -10.98 13.85 -23.30
CA SER A 157 -9.99 12.76 -23.19
C SER A 157 -8.57 13.31 -23.07
N PHE A 158 -7.60 12.42 -22.90
CA PHE A 158 -6.19 12.76 -22.77
C PHE A 158 -5.35 12.02 -23.79
N THR A 159 -4.38 12.72 -24.40
CA THR A 159 -3.28 12.13 -25.16
C THR A 159 -2.07 12.03 -24.24
N VAL A 160 -1.66 10.82 -23.91
CA VAL A 160 -0.47 10.54 -23.10
C VAL A 160 0.69 10.25 -24.04
N ASN A 161 1.74 11.07 -23.98
CA ASN A 161 2.94 10.91 -24.78
C ASN A 161 4.03 10.26 -23.90
N PHE A 162 4.70 9.23 -24.42
CA PHE A 162 5.77 8.53 -23.73
C PHE A 162 7.16 9.02 -24.20
N GLU A 163 8.18 8.78 -23.36
CA GLU A 163 9.58 9.09 -23.72
C GLU A 163 10.08 8.31 -24.95
N SER A 164 9.46 7.15 -25.25
CA SER A 164 9.75 6.35 -26.44
C SER A 164 9.34 7.04 -27.76
N GLY A 165 8.52 8.09 -27.70
CA GLY A 165 7.90 8.76 -28.85
C GLY A 165 6.53 8.19 -29.24
N GLU A 166 6.09 7.12 -28.59
CA GLU A 166 4.72 6.60 -28.75
C GLU A 166 3.72 7.46 -27.98
N SER A 167 2.45 7.39 -28.37
CA SER A 167 1.35 8.04 -27.66
C SER A 167 0.13 7.13 -27.57
N MET A 168 -0.71 7.37 -26.57
CA MET A 168 -2.00 6.70 -26.42
C MET A 168 -3.08 7.68 -25.98
N GLU A 169 -4.32 7.40 -26.38
CA GLU A 169 -5.49 8.12 -25.90
C GLU A 169 -6.14 7.37 -24.74
N THR A 170 -6.57 8.11 -23.72
CA THR A 170 -7.27 7.58 -22.55
C THR A 170 -8.25 8.60 -21.99
N ASP A 171 -9.22 8.14 -21.19
CA ASP A 171 -10.22 9.03 -20.59
C ASP A 171 -9.87 9.34 -19.12
N LEU A 172 -8.90 8.59 -18.55
CA LEU A 172 -8.44 8.77 -17.18
C LEU A 172 -6.99 8.32 -17.05
N VAL A 173 -6.18 9.09 -16.31
CA VAL A 173 -4.82 8.72 -15.94
C VAL A 173 -4.70 8.68 -14.41
N LEU A 174 -4.43 7.49 -13.86
CA LEU A 174 -4.19 7.30 -12.43
C LEU A 174 -2.70 7.10 -12.16
N TYR A 175 -2.13 7.95 -11.31
CA TYR A 175 -0.76 7.80 -10.86
C TYR A 175 -0.69 7.08 -9.52
N ALA A 176 0.01 5.96 -9.48
CA ALA A 176 0.29 5.15 -8.31
C ALA A 176 1.80 4.85 -8.21
N THR A 177 2.60 5.93 -8.29
CA THR A 177 4.07 5.86 -8.41
C THR A 177 4.80 5.91 -7.08
N GLY A 178 4.08 6.02 -5.97
CA GLY A 178 4.60 6.00 -4.61
C GLY A 178 3.77 6.81 -3.63
N ARG A 179 4.16 6.72 -2.37
CA ARG A 179 3.61 7.48 -1.25
C ARG A 179 4.75 8.08 -0.45
N ALA A 180 4.52 9.25 0.10
CA ALA A 180 5.45 9.91 1.03
C ALA A 180 4.77 10.12 2.38
N PRO A 181 5.53 10.19 3.49
CA PRO A 181 5.00 10.55 4.80
C PRO A 181 4.21 11.85 4.77
N ALA A 182 3.01 11.85 5.36
CA ALA A 182 2.11 13.02 5.36
C ALA A 182 2.50 14.01 6.47
N VAL A 183 3.65 14.65 6.31
CA VAL A 183 4.22 15.61 7.29
C VAL A 183 4.07 17.08 6.89
N SER A 184 3.55 17.36 5.69
CA SER A 184 3.43 18.74 5.20
C SER A 184 2.39 19.53 6.01
N GLY A 185 2.82 20.67 6.55
CA GLY A 185 1.93 21.63 7.23
C GLY A 185 1.43 21.20 8.60
N ILE A 186 1.98 20.12 9.21
CA ILE A 186 1.63 19.70 10.58
C ILE A 186 2.44 20.41 11.67
N GLY A 187 3.37 21.32 11.30
CA GLY A 187 4.05 22.18 12.26
C GLY A 187 5.36 21.61 12.83
N LEU A 188 6.00 20.62 12.18
CA LEU A 188 7.26 20.00 12.68
C LEU A 188 8.41 21.01 12.82
N GLY A 189 8.40 22.13 12.09
CA GLY A 189 9.42 23.17 12.23
C GLY A 189 9.38 23.94 13.57
N HIS A 190 8.40 23.69 14.43
CA HIS A 190 8.26 24.32 15.74
C HIS A 190 8.76 23.41 16.89
N VAL A 191 9.23 22.22 16.58
CA VAL A 191 9.69 21.20 17.52
C VAL A 191 10.91 20.48 16.96
N ASP A 192 11.70 19.85 17.81
CA ASP A 192 12.91 19.13 17.41
C ASP A 192 12.58 17.66 17.04
N VAL A 193 11.81 17.48 15.95
CA VAL A 193 11.46 16.16 15.43
C VAL A 193 12.30 15.82 14.20
N ALA A 194 13.23 14.89 14.37
CA ALA A 194 14.12 14.44 13.29
C ALA A 194 13.34 13.72 12.18
N GLN A 195 13.74 13.98 10.94
CA GLN A 195 13.16 13.38 9.74
C GLN A 195 14.26 12.77 8.86
N ARG A 196 13.91 11.69 8.13
CA ARG A 196 14.75 11.16 7.05
C ARG A 196 14.63 12.06 5.80
N ASN A 197 15.49 11.82 4.81
CA ASN A 197 15.49 12.58 3.54
C ASN A 197 14.15 12.52 2.78
N ASN A 198 13.37 11.48 2.97
CA ASN A 198 12.04 11.33 2.36
C ASN A 198 10.90 11.92 3.21
N GLY A 199 11.22 12.59 4.31
CA GLY A 199 10.27 13.20 5.23
C GLY A 199 9.77 12.26 6.35
N ALA A 200 10.15 10.99 6.36
CA ALA A 200 9.71 10.04 7.40
C ALA A 200 10.21 10.46 8.78
N ILE A 201 9.33 10.43 9.75
CA ILE A 201 9.67 10.74 11.15
C ILE A 201 10.56 9.63 11.71
N VAL A 202 11.70 10.01 12.30
CA VAL A 202 12.61 9.10 12.98
C VAL A 202 12.07 8.81 14.37
N ILE A 203 11.98 7.52 14.71
CA ILE A 203 11.50 7.05 16.02
C ILE A 203 12.39 5.94 16.59
N ASP A 204 12.37 5.81 17.90
CA ASP A 204 12.96 4.67 18.62
C ASP A 204 12.04 3.43 18.63
N GLU A 205 12.41 2.40 19.41
CA GLU A 205 11.62 1.16 19.54
C GLU A 205 10.29 1.38 20.31
N GLU A 206 10.16 2.46 21.07
CA GLU A 206 8.98 2.85 21.83
C GLU A 206 8.14 3.92 21.11
N PHE A 207 8.41 4.14 19.80
CA PHE A 207 7.75 5.12 18.94
C PHE A 207 7.99 6.58 19.30
N ARG A 208 9.00 6.86 20.16
CA ARG A 208 9.36 8.22 20.56
C ARG A 208 10.22 8.89 19.48
N THR A 209 9.95 10.14 19.20
CA THR A 209 10.77 10.99 18.32
C THR A 209 11.98 11.55 19.08
N SER A 210 12.77 12.41 18.47
CA SER A 210 13.81 13.19 19.16
C SER A 210 13.22 14.15 20.22
N GLU A 211 11.95 14.55 20.11
CA GLU A 211 11.22 15.25 21.16
C GLU A 211 10.58 14.26 22.13
N SER A 212 10.90 14.35 23.41
CA SER A 212 10.64 13.29 24.40
C SER A 212 9.18 12.94 24.65
N ASN A 213 8.26 13.88 24.40
CA ASN A 213 6.82 13.71 24.57
C ASN A 213 6.04 13.67 23.26
N ILE A 214 6.74 13.66 22.11
CA ILE A 214 6.17 13.51 20.78
C ILE A 214 6.52 12.13 20.23
N PHE A 215 5.49 11.42 19.77
CA PHE A 215 5.57 10.05 19.25
C PHE A 215 5.05 10.02 17.81
N ALA A 216 5.46 9.01 17.05
CA ALA A 216 4.92 8.77 15.72
C ALA A 216 4.80 7.28 15.43
N LEU A 217 3.78 6.89 14.64
CA LEU A 217 3.59 5.50 14.19
C LEU A 217 2.86 5.42 12.85
N GLY A 218 2.86 4.23 12.26
CA GLY A 218 2.25 3.97 10.96
C GLY A 218 3.05 4.55 9.79
N ASP A 219 2.37 4.78 8.66
CA ASP A 219 3.02 5.14 7.39
C ASP A 219 3.87 6.42 7.46
N VAL A 220 3.60 7.31 8.40
CA VAL A 220 4.38 8.54 8.60
C VAL A 220 5.82 8.26 9.01
N THR A 221 6.11 7.07 9.55
CA THR A 221 7.45 6.61 9.92
C THR A 221 8.16 5.84 8.81
N ASP A 222 7.43 5.49 7.74
CA ASP A 222 7.93 4.77 6.55
C ASP A 222 8.74 3.50 6.88
N ARG A 223 8.19 2.66 7.76
CA ARG A 223 8.71 1.31 8.05
C ARG A 223 8.01 0.29 7.14
N LEU A 224 6.87 -0.27 7.57
CA LEU A 224 6.01 -1.13 6.77
C LEU A 224 4.63 -0.46 6.64
N GLN A 225 4.29 -0.02 5.44
CA GLN A 225 3.05 0.72 5.17
C GLN A 225 1.86 -0.25 5.03
N LEU A 226 1.49 -0.88 6.15
CA LEU A 226 0.40 -1.85 6.25
C LEU A 226 -0.50 -1.51 7.44
N THR A 227 -1.81 -1.50 7.23
CA THR A 227 -2.80 -1.23 8.29
C THR A 227 -2.63 -2.13 9.52
N PRO A 228 -2.44 -3.47 9.40
CA PRO A 228 -2.20 -4.32 10.57
C PRO A 228 -0.93 -3.95 11.34
N VAL A 229 0.10 -3.47 10.65
CA VAL A 229 1.34 -3.01 11.30
C VAL A 229 1.08 -1.74 12.10
N ALA A 230 0.43 -0.74 11.52
CA ALA A 230 0.09 0.50 12.22
C ALA A 230 -0.79 0.24 13.47
N ILE A 231 -1.74 -0.71 13.38
CA ILE A 231 -2.55 -1.13 14.54
C ILE A 231 -1.67 -1.81 15.60
N GLY A 232 -0.77 -2.72 15.20
CA GLY A 232 0.17 -3.38 16.10
C GLY A 232 1.10 -2.38 16.80
N GLU A 233 1.63 -1.40 16.06
CA GLU A 233 2.43 -0.30 16.60
C GLU A 233 1.64 0.52 17.62
N ALA A 234 0.37 0.87 17.30
CA ALA A 234 -0.50 1.61 18.21
C ALA A 234 -0.78 0.82 19.52
N MET A 235 -0.97 -0.50 19.44
CA MET A 235 -1.12 -1.36 20.61
C MET A 235 0.16 -1.43 21.47
N CYS A 236 1.32 -1.51 20.83
CA CYS A 236 2.62 -1.47 21.53
C CYS A 236 2.84 -0.11 22.20
N PHE A 237 2.57 0.97 21.49
CA PHE A 237 2.62 2.34 22.03
C PHE A 237 1.70 2.51 23.25
N ALA A 238 0.43 2.13 23.13
CA ALA A 238 -0.54 2.26 24.21
C ALA A 238 -0.13 1.42 25.45
N SER A 239 0.34 0.18 25.24
CA SER A 239 0.82 -0.68 26.30
C SER A 239 2.01 -0.07 27.06
N THR A 240 2.98 0.46 26.31
CA THR A 240 4.20 1.04 26.89
C THR A 240 3.93 2.38 27.56
N GLN A 241 3.18 3.28 26.93
CA GLN A 241 3.02 4.65 27.40
C GLN A 241 1.94 4.84 28.46
N PHE A 242 0.95 3.95 28.55
CA PHE A 242 -0.23 4.15 29.41
C PHE A 242 -0.49 2.98 30.36
N LEU A 243 -0.03 1.75 30.04
CA LEU A 243 -0.27 0.58 30.89
C LEU A 243 0.97 0.14 31.70
N GLY A 244 2.13 0.78 31.48
CA GLY A 244 3.38 0.44 32.16
C GLY A 244 4.01 -0.90 31.73
N HIS A 245 3.53 -1.48 30.63
CA HIS A 245 4.04 -2.73 30.08
C HIS A 245 4.82 -2.44 28.79
N ARG A 246 6.16 -2.39 28.88
CA ARG A 246 7.02 -2.19 27.71
C ARG A 246 6.75 -3.28 26.68
N LYS A 247 6.33 -2.86 25.48
CA LYS A 247 6.06 -3.73 24.36
C LYS A 247 6.66 -3.15 23.09
N VAL A 248 7.43 -3.96 22.37
CA VAL A 248 8.10 -3.60 21.12
C VAL A 248 7.41 -4.32 19.96
N MET A 249 7.29 -3.65 18.82
CA MET A 249 6.74 -4.26 17.60
C MET A 249 7.78 -5.16 16.95
N ALA A 250 7.40 -6.40 16.62
CA ALA A 250 8.20 -7.30 15.79
C ALA A 250 7.81 -7.12 14.31
N TYR A 251 8.78 -6.78 13.48
CA TYR A 251 8.58 -6.53 12.04
C TYR A 251 9.01 -7.70 11.15
N ASP A 252 9.56 -8.76 11.72
CA ASP A 252 9.90 -9.99 11.00
C ASP A 252 8.64 -10.79 10.66
N ASN A 253 8.68 -11.49 9.54
CA ASN A 253 7.62 -12.38 9.06
C ASN A 253 6.21 -11.76 9.12
N VAL A 254 6.07 -10.50 8.68
CA VAL A 254 4.77 -9.85 8.57
C VAL A 254 4.09 -10.33 7.30
N ALA A 255 2.92 -10.97 7.47
CA ALA A 255 2.09 -11.36 6.34
C ALA A 255 1.66 -10.13 5.53
N THR A 256 1.83 -10.20 4.22
CA THR A 256 1.48 -9.12 3.29
C THR A 256 0.57 -9.65 2.20
N ALA A 257 -0.50 -8.92 1.90
CA ALA A 257 -1.41 -9.23 0.80
C ALA A 257 -1.44 -8.09 -0.22
N VAL A 258 -1.61 -8.46 -1.50
CA VAL A 258 -2.02 -7.54 -2.57
C VAL A 258 -3.38 -8.00 -3.06
N PHE A 259 -4.36 -7.12 -3.01
CA PHE A 259 -5.75 -7.42 -3.34
C PHE A 259 -6.04 -7.27 -4.85
N CYS A 260 -5.06 -7.58 -5.67
CA CYS A 260 -5.26 -7.75 -7.10
C CYS A 260 -6.04 -9.04 -7.40
N GLN A 261 -6.31 -9.31 -8.66
CA GLN A 261 -7.08 -10.48 -9.11
C GLN A 261 -6.30 -11.24 -10.18
N PRO A 262 -5.73 -12.42 -9.77
CA PRO A 262 -5.84 -13.10 -8.47
C PRO A 262 -5.08 -12.40 -7.34
N ASN A 263 -5.45 -12.66 -6.08
CA ASN A 263 -4.80 -12.11 -4.92
C ASN A 263 -3.36 -12.63 -4.77
N VAL A 264 -2.52 -11.84 -4.12
CA VAL A 264 -1.18 -12.22 -3.67
C VAL A 264 -1.16 -12.33 -2.17
N GLY A 265 -0.51 -13.37 -1.65
CA GLY A 265 -0.15 -13.51 -0.24
C GLY A 265 1.33 -13.84 -0.13
N THR A 266 2.05 -13.18 0.78
CA THR A 266 3.47 -13.43 1.01
C THR A 266 3.84 -13.23 2.47
N VAL A 267 4.78 -14.05 2.96
CA VAL A 267 5.41 -13.91 4.28
C VAL A 267 6.83 -14.45 4.24
N GLY A 268 7.73 -13.81 4.97
CA GLY A 268 9.14 -14.17 5.02
C GLY A 268 9.93 -13.67 3.80
N LEU A 269 11.06 -14.31 3.54
CA LEU A 269 12.04 -13.90 2.53
C LEU A 269 11.63 -14.32 1.13
N THR A 270 11.93 -13.49 0.15
CA THR A 270 11.94 -13.87 -1.27
C THR A 270 13.07 -14.88 -1.52
N GLU A 271 13.02 -15.61 -2.62
CA GLU A 271 14.10 -16.55 -2.97
C GLU A 271 15.47 -15.86 -3.10
N ALA A 272 15.51 -14.64 -3.62
CA ALA A 272 16.75 -13.89 -3.74
C ALA A 272 17.32 -13.54 -2.36
N GLU A 273 16.53 -13.00 -1.46
CA GLU A 273 16.94 -12.68 -0.10
C GLU A 273 17.36 -13.93 0.68
N ALA A 274 16.59 -15.01 0.57
CA ALA A 274 16.92 -16.27 1.24
C ALA A 274 18.24 -16.89 0.73
N ARG A 275 18.56 -16.76 -0.57
CA ARG A 275 19.86 -17.20 -1.12
C ARG A 275 21.03 -16.38 -0.58
N ASP A 276 20.82 -15.09 -0.38
CA ASP A 276 21.83 -14.21 0.19
C ASP A 276 22.07 -14.50 1.67
N GLU A 277 21.03 -14.91 2.43
CA GLU A 277 21.11 -15.15 3.87
C GLU A 277 21.53 -16.58 4.21
N ALA A 278 20.94 -17.60 3.60
CA ALA A 278 21.12 -19.02 3.95
C ALA A 278 21.94 -19.82 2.94
N GLY A 279 22.12 -19.34 1.72
CA GLY A 279 22.90 -19.98 0.68
C GLY A 279 22.15 -21.12 -0.03
N GLU A 280 22.26 -22.36 0.46
CA GLU A 280 21.60 -23.52 -0.17
C GLU A 280 20.15 -23.66 0.27
N LEU A 281 19.25 -23.67 -0.71
CA LEU A 281 17.79 -23.70 -0.49
C LEU A 281 17.16 -24.92 -1.18
N ASP A 282 16.10 -25.43 -0.57
CA ASP A 282 15.11 -26.27 -1.20
C ASP A 282 13.88 -25.44 -1.56
N ILE A 283 13.54 -25.41 -2.85
CA ILE A 283 12.43 -24.62 -3.37
C ILE A 283 11.30 -25.56 -3.80
N TYR A 284 10.18 -25.43 -3.14
CA TYR A 284 8.95 -26.16 -3.49
C TYR A 284 7.99 -25.21 -4.19
N ARG A 285 7.69 -25.47 -5.46
CA ARG A 285 6.78 -24.64 -6.26
C ARG A 285 5.73 -25.52 -6.92
N SER A 286 4.47 -25.12 -6.78
CA SER A 286 3.33 -25.75 -7.44
C SER A 286 2.48 -24.71 -8.16
N VAL A 287 2.08 -25.03 -9.39
CA VAL A 287 1.13 -24.22 -10.18
C VAL A 287 0.04 -25.16 -10.66
N PHE A 288 -1.20 -24.88 -10.28
CA PHE A 288 -2.32 -25.75 -10.62
C PHE A 288 -3.59 -24.93 -10.91
N ARG A 289 -4.56 -25.55 -11.55
CA ARG A 289 -5.89 -25.02 -11.76
C ARG A 289 -6.77 -25.40 -10.57
N PRO A 290 -7.33 -24.46 -9.81
CA PRO A 290 -8.25 -24.76 -8.72
C PRO A 290 -9.47 -25.59 -9.21
N MET A 291 -9.95 -26.52 -8.39
CA MET A 291 -11.08 -27.36 -8.75
C MET A 291 -12.35 -26.57 -9.13
N LYS A 292 -12.60 -25.42 -8.47
CA LYS A 292 -13.71 -24.52 -8.81
C LYS A 292 -13.67 -24.01 -10.26
N HIS A 293 -12.49 -23.98 -10.87
CA HIS A 293 -12.28 -23.53 -12.25
C HIS A 293 -12.42 -24.65 -13.29
N THR A 294 -12.47 -25.91 -12.89
CA THR A 294 -12.68 -27.01 -13.82
C THR A 294 -14.08 -26.98 -14.42
N LEU A 295 -15.09 -26.60 -13.62
CA LEU A 295 -16.48 -26.49 -14.05
C LEU A 295 -16.78 -25.14 -14.71
N SER A 296 -16.24 -24.04 -14.17
CA SER A 296 -16.52 -22.68 -14.68
C SER A 296 -15.79 -22.38 -16.01
N GLY A 297 -14.83 -23.19 -16.41
CA GLY A 297 -14.03 -22.96 -17.61
C GLY A 297 -12.93 -21.89 -17.44
N SER A 298 -12.80 -21.24 -16.27
CA SER A 298 -11.72 -20.28 -16.02
C SER A 298 -10.35 -20.98 -16.10
N ASP A 299 -9.38 -20.32 -16.71
CA ASP A 299 -8.00 -20.79 -16.83
C ASP A 299 -7.05 -20.18 -15.77
N GLU A 300 -7.61 -19.39 -14.82
CA GLU A 300 -6.88 -18.81 -13.71
C GLU A 300 -6.13 -19.89 -12.92
N LYS A 301 -4.85 -19.65 -12.69
CA LYS A 301 -3.97 -20.56 -11.97
C LYS A 301 -3.81 -20.12 -10.51
N PHE A 302 -3.58 -21.12 -9.68
CA PHE A 302 -3.06 -20.92 -8.34
C PHE A 302 -1.58 -21.28 -8.30
N MET A 303 -0.74 -20.42 -7.76
CA MET A 303 0.68 -20.65 -7.55
C MET A 303 0.98 -20.66 -6.06
N MET A 304 1.74 -21.64 -5.61
CA MET A 304 2.30 -21.72 -4.26
C MET A 304 3.80 -21.94 -4.35
N LYS A 305 4.56 -21.26 -3.50
CA LYS A 305 5.99 -21.42 -3.37
C LYS A 305 6.38 -21.41 -1.90
N ILE A 306 7.22 -22.38 -1.51
CA ILE A 306 7.83 -22.48 -0.18
C ILE A 306 9.33 -22.48 -0.37
N ILE A 307 10.03 -21.68 0.44
CA ILE A 307 11.47 -21.55 0.44
C ILE A 307 11.97 -22.10 1.78
N VAL A 308 12.85 -23.09 1.72
CA VAL A 308 13.36 -23.81 2.89
C VAL A 308 14.88 -23.73 2.91
N ASP A 309 15.45 -23.42 4.06
CA ASP A 309 16.88 -23.57 4.30
C ASP A 309 17.24 -25.06 4.34
N ARG A 310 18.06 -25.51 3.41
CA ARG A 310 18.44 -26.94 3.27
C ARG A 310 19.18 -27.49 4.51
N GLN A 311 19.90 -26.66 5.23
CA GLN A 311 20.71 -27.12 6.36
C GLN A 311 19.89 -27.29 7.63
N THR A 312 18.94 -26.37 7.85
CA THR A 312 18.18 -26.32 9.10
C THR A 312 16.75 -26.82 8.97
N ASP A 313 16.30 -27.10 7.74
CA ASP A 313 14.91 -27.46 7.38
C ASP A 313 13.88 -26.40 7.79
N LYS A 314 14.31 -25.14 8.00
CA LYS A 314 13.42 -24.04 8.35
C LYS A 314 12.80 -23.41 7.13
N VAL A 315 11.51 -23.14 7.20
CA VAL A 315 10.80 -22.35 6.21
C VAL A 315 11.20 -20.89 6.36
N LEU A 316 11.79 -20.32 5.30
CA LEU A 316 12.25 -18.92 5.25
C LEU A 316 11.23 -17.99 4.58
N GLY A 317 10.43 -18.51 3.66
CA GLY A 317 9.43 -17.73 2.96
C GLY A 317 8.33 -18.57 2.35
N VAL A 318 7.12 -18.00 2.29
CA VAL A 318 5.96 -18.61 1.63
C VAL A 318 5.26 -17.57 0.79
N HIS A 319 4.98 -17.91 -0.46
CA HIS A 319 4.43 -17.00 -1.47
C HIS A 319 3.29 -17.66 -2.22
N MET A 320 2.21 -16.93 -2.44
CA MET A 320 1.01 -17.44 -3.12
C MET A 320 0.43 -16.41 -4.08
N VAL A 321 -0.09 -16.89 -5.19
CA VAL A 321 -0.95 -16.12 -6.09
C VAL A 321 -2.20 -16.95 -6.36
N GLY A 322 -3.35 -16.43 -6.02
CA GLY A 322 -4.63 -17.12 -6.22
C GLY A 322 -5.74 -16.57 -5.34
N SER A 323 -6.94 -17.09 -5.52
CA SER A 323 -8.08 -16.70 -4.68
C SER A 323 -7.78 -16.97 -3.22
N ASP A 324 -8.13 -16.01 -2.35
CA ASP A 324 -7.99 -16.10 -0.90
C ASP A 324 -6.54 -16.22 -0.38
N ALA A 325 -5.54 -15.95 -1.25
CA ALA A 325 -4.12 -16.05 -0.87
C ALA A 325 -3.77 -15.18 0.35
N GLY A 326 -4.39 -13.99 0.48
CA GLY A 326 -4.19 -13.11 1.63
C GLY A 326 -4.65 -13.73 2.96
N GLU A 327 -5.80 -14.40 2.97
CA GLU A 327 -6.33 -15.08 4.16
C GLU A 327 -5.51 -16.33 4.52
N ILE A 328 -5.11 -17.10 3.51
CA ILE A 328 -4.30 -18.31 3.70
C ILE A 328 -2.93 -17.95 4.30
N ILE A 329 -2.26 -16.92 3.76
CA ILE A 329 -0.92 -16.52 4.19
C ILE A 329 -0.92 -16.02 5.65
N GLN A 330 -2.01 -15.39 6.09
CA GLN A 330 -2.15 -14.95 7.49
C GLN A 330 -2.07 -16.14 8.46
N GLY A 331 -2.69 -17.27 8.14
CA GLY A 331 -2.58 -18.50 8.94
C GLY A 331 -1.16 -19.05 8.94
N ILE A 332 -0.49 -19.06 7.81
CA ILE A 332 0.89 -19.56 7.67
C ILE A 332 1.88 -18.68 8.43
N SER A 333 1.67 -17.37 8.47
CA SER A 333 2.55 -16.43 9.17
C SER A 333 2.65 -16.71 10.68
N ILE A 334 1.61 -17.29 11.26
CA ILE A 334 1.62 -17.70 12.68
C ILE A 334 2.67 -18.81 12.88
N ALA A 335 2.68 -19.81 12.00
CA ALA A 335 3.66 -20.90 12.08
C ALA A 335 5.10 -20.44 11.86
N LEU A 336 5.34 -19.46 10.99
CA LEU A 336 6.68 -18.91 10.75
C LEU A 336 7.20 -18.10 11.96
N LYS A 337 6.32 -17.62 12.84
CA LYS A 337 6.70 -16.86 14.04
C LYS A 337 6.90 -17.74 15.29
N MET A 338 6.54 -18.99 15.22
CA MET A 338 6.72 -19.97 16.33
C MET A 338 8.13 -20.53 16.37
#